data_cabf18edee6611befc9258b00af395ec
#
_entry.id   cabf18edee6611befc9258b00af395ec
#
_cell.length_a   1.000
_cell.length_b   1.000
_cell.length_c   1.000
_cell.angle_alpha   90.00
_cell.angle_beta   90.00
_cell.angle_gamma   90.00
#
_symmetry.space_group_name_H-M   'P 1'
#
loop_
_entity.id
_entity.type
_entity.pdbx_description
1 polymer ?
#
loop_
_entity_poly.entity_id
_entity_poly.type
_entity_poly.pdbx_seq_one_letter_code
_entity_poly.pdbx_strand_id
1 'polypeptide(L)'
;MNQPSNKSDDIPCLASHCLDPLHLLEKQLLSSQSAIEAWLRDQWRKTPPPFYSSVDLRNAGFKLAPVDTNLFPAGFNNLKEDFIPLAVQAAQETLDRLLPGCLRLLIIPENHTRNQYYFKNLVALHDILIQAGFEVRIGSLLEDIGEEKKISLASGRTLLLEKIKRVDDQISVNDFLPCLLLLNNDLASGVPEILKGC
;
A
#
# COMPACT_ATOMS: atom_id res chain seq x y z
N MET A 1 56.44 -15.98 0.64
CA MET A 1 55.31 -15.39 -0.11
C MET A 1 54.31 -14.86 0.91
N ASN A 2 54.42 -13.56 1.19
CA ASN A 2 53.56 -12.88 2.16
C ASN A 2 52.28 -12.43 1.42
N GLN A 3 51.11 -12.86 1.88
CA GLN A 3 49.84 -12.26 1.47
C GLN A 3 49.66 -10.90 2.13
N PRO A 4 49.19 -9.90 1.41
CA PRO A 4 48.85 -8.61 2.02
C PRO A 4 47.54 -8.73 2.81
N SER A 5 47.62 -8.37 4.09
CA SER A 5 46.46 -8.22 4.96
C SER A 5 45.59 -7.06 4.43
N ASN A 6 44.38 -7.39 4.04
CA ASN A 6 43.32 -6.42 3.73
C ASN A 6 42.94 -5.72 5.05
N LYS A 7 43.51 -4.55 5.29
CA LYS A 7 43.00 -3.62 6.32
C LYS A 7 41.73 -3.01 5.74
N SER A 8 40.57 -3.51 6.16
CA SER A 8 39.34 -2.74 6.08
C SER A 8 39.58 -1.43 6.83
N ASP A 9 39.34 -0.32 6.19
CA ASP A 9 39.26 0.99 6.80
C ASP A 9 38.12 0.97 7.83
N ASP A 10 38.43 0.54 9.04
CA ASP A 10 37.56 0.72 10.19
C ASP A 10 37.45 2.23 10.45
N ILE A 11 36.37 2.80 9.97
CA ILE A 11 35.90 4.08 10.48
C ILE A 11 35.81 3.91 11.99
N PRO A 12 36.45 4.76 12.81
CA PRO A 12 36.38 4.66 14.26
C PRO A 12 34.90 4.77 14.65
N CYS A 13 34.25 3.62 14.79
CA CYS A 13 32.98 3.55 15.46
C CYS A 13 33.30 3.89 16.91
N LEU A 14 32.78 4.99 17.42
CA LEU A 14 32.71 5.26 18.82
C LEU A 14 31.97 4.08 19.43
N ALA A 15 32.71 3.09 19.91
CA ALA A 15 32.18 1.99 20.67
C ALA A 15 31.70 2.54 22.02
N SER A 16 30.61 3.27 22.01
CA SER A 16 29.83 3.47 23.18
C SER A 16 29.25 2.11 23.53
N HIS A 17 29.59 1.56 24.68
CA HIS A 17 28.92 0.39 25.25
C HIS A 17 27.45 0.67 25.61
N CYS A 18 26.89 1.76 25.16
CA CYS A 18 25.46 2.00 25.15
C CYS A 18 24.88 1.24 23.95
N LEU A 19 24.00 0.27 24.23
CA LEU A 19 23.11 -0.29 23.22
C LEU A 19 22.54 0.87 22.40
N ASP A 20 22.68 0.80 21.09
CA ASP A 20 22.13 1.80 20.17
C ASP A 20 20.66 2.09 20.56
N PRO A 21 20.28 3.36 20.77
CA PRO A 21 18.91 3.72 21.15
C PRO A 21 17.84 3.10 20.23
N LEU A 22 18.16 2.88 18.97
CA LEU A 22 17.30 2.19 18.03
C LEU A 22 17.08 0.73 18.42
N HIS A 23 18.13 -0.01 18.76
CA HIS A 23 18.03 -1.40 19.20
C HIS A 23 17.28 -1.55 20.54
N LEU A 24 17.43 -0.58 21.44
CA LEU A 24 16.66 -0.56 22.69
C LEU A 24 15.17 -0.37 22.42
N LEU A 25 14.83 0.56 21.55
CA LEU A 25 13.44 0.80 21.14
C LEU A 25 12.85 -0.42 20.44
N GLU A 26 13.57 -1.01 19.48
CA GLU A 26 13.14 -2.23 18.79
C GLU A 26 12.89 -3.38 19.79
N LYS A 27 13.83 -3.64 20.69
CA LYS A 27 13.68 -4.65 21.74
C LYS A 27 12.47 -4.39 22.63
N GLN A 28 12.20 -3.14 22.98
CA GLN A 28 11.04 -2.75 23.77
C GLN A 28 9.74 -3.01 23.01
N LEU A 29 9.67 -2.63 21.74
CA LEU A 29 8.50 -2.87 20.89
C LEU A 29 8.25 -4.37 20.74
N LEU A 30 9.26 -5.16 20.40
CA LEU A 30 9.15 -6.61 20.25
C LEU A 30 8.72 -7.30 21.56
N SER A 31 9.30 -6.92 22.69
CA SER A 31 8.93 -7.48 24.00
C SER A 31 7.52 -7.10 24.44
N SER A 32 6.98 -6.01 23.92
CA SER A 32 5.64 -5.49 24.23
C SER A 32 4.62 -5.81 23.16
N GLN A 33 4.96 -6.59 22.13
CA GLN A 33 4.13 -6.83 20.94
C GLN A 33 2.70 -7.22 21.30
N SER A 34 2.51 -8.22 22.17
CA SER A 34 1.16 -8.68 22.54
C SER A 34 0.31 -7.60 23.21
N ALA A 35 0.93 -6.75 24.04
CA ALA A 35 0.24 -5.65 24.70
C ALA A 35 -0.13 -4.55 23.69
N ILE A 36 0.78 -4.25 22.75
CA ILE A 36 0.54 -3.28 21.67
C ILE A 36 -0.60 -3.76 20.78
N GLU A 37 -0.60 -5.03 20.36
CA GLU A 37 -1.66 -5.58 19.53
C GLU A 37 -3.01 -5.60 20.25
N ALA A 38 -3.03 -5.96 21.53
CA ALA A 38 -4.26 -5.92 22.33
C ALA A 38 -4.83 -4.49 22.43
N TRP A 39 -3.95 -3.51 22.67
CA TRP A 39 -4.32 -2.10 22.72
C TRP A 39 -4.84 -1.61 21.37
N LEU A 40 -4.16 -1.92 20.26
CA LEU A 40 -4.61 -1.55 18.92
C LEU A 40 -5.99 -2.14 18.60
N ARG A 41 -6.24 -3.42 18.91
CA ARG A 41 -7.55 -4.05 18.69
C ARG A 41 -8.66 -3.36 19.50
N ASP A 42 -8.36 -2.92 20.74
CA ASP A 42 -9.31 -2.15 21.54
C ASP A 42 -9.62 -0.79 20.94
N GLN A 43 -8.59 -0.09 20.40
CA GLN A 43 -8.80 1.17 19.70
C GLN A 43 -9.61 0.99 18.40
N TRP A 44 -9.33 -0.04 17.61
CA TRP A 44 -10.06 -0.33 16.37
C TRP A 44 -11.52 -0.71 16.60
N ARG A 45 -11.87 -1.26 17.76
CA ARG A 45 -13.29 -1.44 18.13
C ARG A 45 -14.00 -0.11 18.38
N LYS A 46 -13.30 0.88 18.92
CA LYS A 46 -13.84 2.23 19.19
C LYS A 46 -13.86 3.10 17.94
N THR A 47 -12.82 2.98 17.13
CA THR A 47 -12.65 3.75 15.89
C THR A 47 -12.19 2.80 14.80
N PRO A 48 -13.10 2.29 13.96
CA PRO A 48 -12.73 1.39 12.88
C PRO A 48 -11.68 2.00 11.97
N PRO A 49 -10.60 1.27 11.65
CA PRO A 49 -9.58 1.75 10.74
C PRO A 49 -10.13 1.82 9.31
N PRO A 50 -9.56 2.68 8.45
CA PRO A 50 -9.83 2.62 7.01
C PRO A 50 -9.35 1.29 6.43
N PHE A 51 -9.76 0.98 5.20
CA PHE A 51 -9.33 -0.24 4.52
C PHE A 51 -7.81 -0.38 4.50
N TYR A 52 -7.11 0.70 4.19
CA TYR A 52 -5.66 0.82 4.31
C TYR A 52 -5.25 2.24 4.67
N SER A 53 -4.07 2.38 5.23
CA SER A 53 -3.42 3.66 5.48
C SER A 53 -1.93 3.46 5.64
N SER A 54 -1.16 4.52 5.49
CA SER A 54 0.24 4.56 5.90
C SER A 54 0.46 5.62 6.97
N VAL A 55 1.46 5.39 7.81
CA VAL A 55 1.87 6.32 8.85
C VAL A 55 3.37 6.47 8.82
N ASP A 56 3.83 7.68 8.59
CA ASP A 56 5.25 7.99 8.67
C ASP A 56 5.66 8.22 10.12
N LEU A 57 6.70 7.51 10.54
CA LEU A 57 7.22 7.58 11.90
C LEU A 57 8.58 8.29 11.92
N ARG A 58 8.73 9.24 12.82
CA ARG A 58 10.03 9.84 13.16
C ARG A 58 10.60 9.18 14.40
N ASN A 59 11.80 8.63 14.24
CA ASN A 59 12.57 8.03 15.32
C ASN A 59 13.75 8.94 15.68
N ALA A 60 13.77 9.45 16.92
CA ALA A 60 14.84 10.26 17.48
C ALA A 60 15.76 9.46 18.42
N GLY A 61 15.62 8.12 18.46
CA GLY A 61 16.35 7.24 19.36
C GLY A 61 15.73 7.12 20.76
N PHE A 62 15.23 8.20 21.33
CA PHE A 62 14.55 8.23 22.63
C PHE A 62 13.04 8.43 22.54
N LYS A 63 12.54 8.74 21.33
CA LYS A 63 11.14 9.01 21.08
C LYS A 63 10.77 8.55 19.66
N LEU A 64 9.63 7.86 19.56
CA LEU A 64 8.97 7.56 18.31
C LEU A 64 7.69 8.40 18.22
N ALA A 65 7.46 9.06 17.10
CA ALA A 65 6.26 9.87 16.91
C ALA A 65 5.70 9.70 15.48
N PRO A 66 4.38 9.53 15.31
CA PRO A 66 3.74 9.66 14.02
C PRO A 66 3.80 11.12 13.57
N VAL A 67 4.14 11.37 12.33
CA VAL A 67 4.30 12.73 11.78
C VAL A 67 3.45 12.98 10.56
N ASP A 68 3.06 11.92 9.87
CA ASP A 68 2.17 12.01 8.71
C ASP A 68 1.34 10.74 8.57
N THR A 69 0.08 10.91 8.14
CA THR A 69 -0.84 9.81 7.86
C THR A 69 -1.43 9.99 6.48
N ASN A 70 -1.48 8.93 5.69
CA ASN A 70 -2.04 8.95 4.36
C ASN A 70 -3.11 7.86 4.20
N LEU A 71 -4.31 8.26 3.74
CA LEU A 71 -5.42 7.35 3.48
C LEU A 71 -5.34 6.68 2.09
N PHE A 72 -4.45 7.15 1.22
CA PHE A 72 -4.22 6.62 -0.11
C PHE A 72 -2.74 6.23 -0.27
N PRO A 73 -2.26 5.24 0.50
CA PRO A 73 -0.84 4.95 0.59
C PRO A 73 -0.27 4.49 -0.75
N ALA A 74 0.93 4.95 -1.02
CA ALA A 74 1.79 4.44 -2.07
C ALA A 74 3.04 3.83 -1.42
N GLY A 75 3.35 2.57 -1.69
CA GLY A 75 4.50 1.92 -1.07
C GLY A 75 4.29 0.43 -0.79
N PHE A 76 3.21 -0.16 -1.29
CA PHE A 76 2.96 -1.61 -1.19
C PHE A 76 4.11 -2.44 -1.78
N ASN A 77 4.81 -1.90 -2.79
CA ASN A 77 6.02 -2.51 -3.37
C ASN A 77 7.23 -2.53 -2.41
N ASN A 78 7.17 -1.85 -1.28
CA ASN A 78 8.22 -1.84 -0.25
C ASN A 78 7.95 -2.86 0.87
N LEU A 79 6.80 -3.53 0.84
CA LEU A 79 6.52 -4.61 1.77
C LEU A 79 7.52 -5.76 1.55
N LYS A 80 8.09 -6.26 2.65
CA LYS A 80 8.93 -7.46 2.59
C LYS A 80 8.06 -8.66 2.22
N GLU A 81 8.65 -9.62 1.49
CA GLU A 81 7.96 -10.83 1.05
C GLU A 81 7.29 -11.59 2.20
N ASP A 82 7.95 -11.65 3.36
CA ASP A 82 7.41 -12.30 4.57
C ASP A 82 6.09 -11.68 5.07
N PHE A 83 5.80 -10.42 4.74
CA PHE A 83 4.58 -9.73 5.14
C PHE A 83 3.46 -9.78 4.10
N ILE A 84 3.73 -10.24 2.89
CA ILE A 84 2.69 -10.35 1.84
C ILE A 84 1.54 -11.25 2.28
N PRO A 85 1.75 -12.45 2.89
CA PRO A 85 0.64 -13.28 3.36
C PRO A 85 -0.24 -12.59 4.40
N LEU A 86 0.34 -11.76 5.28
CA LEU A 86 -0.43 -10.99 6.26
C LEU A 86 -1.25 -9.89 5.58
N ALA A 87 -0.70 -9.22 4.56
CA ALA A 87 -1.43 -8.22 3.79
C ALA A 87 -2.60 -8.86 3.02
N VAL A 88 -2.40 -10.04 2.44
CA VAL A 88 -3.44 -10.82 1.76
C VAL A 88 -4.57 -11.19 2.73
N GLN A 89 -4.23 -11.75 3.89
CA GLN A 89 -5.21 -12.09 4.92
C GLN A 89 -5.98 -10.88 5.42
N ALA A 90 -5.29 -9.76 5.68
CA ALA A 90 -5.91 -8.53 6.13
C ALA A 90 -6.88 -7.96 5.09
N ALA A 91 -6.55 -8.04 3.80
CA ALA A 91 -7.44 -7.64 2.71
C ALA A 91 -8.69 -8.53 2.67
N GLN A 92 -8.55 -9.86 2.73
CA GLN A 92 -9.66 -10.79 2.77
C GLN A 92 -10.61 -10.49 3.93
N GLU A 93 -10.10 -10.51 5.16
CA GLU A 93 -10.90 -10.31 6.38
C GLU A 93 -11.63 -8.97 6.37
N THR A 94 -10.97 -7.92 5.86
CA THR A 94 -11.57 -6.59 5.83
C THR A 94 -12.68 -6.51 4.78
N LEU A 95 -12.46 -7.03 3.58
CA LEU A 95 -13.46 -6.98 2.51
C LEU A 95 -14.64 -7.91 2.78
N ASP A 96 -14.41 -9.10 3.31
CA ASP A 96 -15.47 -10.01 3.72
C ASP A 96 -16.38 -9.40 4.81
N ARG A 97 -15.78 -8.60 5.70
CA ARG A 97 -16.53 -7.90 6.74
C ARG A 97 -17.30 -6.70 6.20
N LEU A 98 -16.71 -5.91 5.31
CA LEU A 98 -17.30 -4.68 4.80
C LEU A 98 -18.35 -4.94 3.73
N LEU A 99 -18.09 -5.88 2.84
CA LEU A 99 -18.89 -6.18 1.65
C LEU A 99 -18.96 -7.71 1.42
N PRO A 100 -19.69 -8.45 2.25
CA PRO A 100 -19.83 -9.90 2.07
C PRO A 100 -20.30 -10.27 0.66
N GLY A 101 -19.57 -11.16 0.01
CA GLY A 101 -19.88 -11.64 -1.34
C GLY A 101 -19.43 -10.72 -2.49
N CYS A 102 -18.78 -9.59 -2.21
CA CYS A 102 -18.14 -8.79 -3.24
C CYS A 102 -16.83 -9.46 -3.67
N LEU A 103 -16.71 -9.77 -4.95
CA LEU A 103 -15.52 -10.42 -5.52
C LEU A 103 -14.81 -9.56 -6.57
N ARG A 104 -15.43 -8.48 -7.05
CA ARG A 104 -14.93 -7.65 -8.14
C ARG A 104 -14.58 -6.24 -7.69
N LEU A 105 -13.31 -5.91 -7.76
CA LEU A 105 -12.79 -4.62 -7.32
C LEU A 105 -12.21 -3.83 -8.50
N LEU A 106 -12.45 -2.53 -8.48
CA LEU A 106 -11.82 -1.59 -9.39
C LEU A 106 -10.93 -0.65 -8.61
N ILE A 107 -9.62 -0.74 -8.80
CA ILE A 107 -8.66 0.24 -8.25
C ILE A 107 -8.73 1.50 -9.11
N ILE A 108 -8.90 2.64 -8.47
CA ILE A 108 -8.83 3.97 -9.12
C ILE A 108 -7.55 4.66 -8.65
N PRO A 109 -6.50 4.65 -9.49
CA PRO A 109 -5.21 5.24 -9.15
C PRO A 109 -5.19 6.74 -9.37
N GLU A 110 -4.12 7.38 -8.92
CA GLU A 110 -3.79 8.74 -9.32
C GLU A 110 -3.47 8.84 -10.82
N ASN A 111 -3.66 10.04 -11.36
CA ASN A 111 -3.46 10.34 -12.78
C ASN A 111 -1.97 10.47 -13.18
N HIS A 112 -1.09 9.72 -12.51
CA HIS A 112 0.33 9.69 -12.86
C HIS A 112 0.59 8.82 -14.09
N THR A 113 1.13 9.40 -15.13
CA THR A 113 1.40 8.68 -16.39
C THR A 113 2.85 8.27 -16.56
N ARG A 114 3.76 8.73 -15.70
CA ARG A 114 5.22 8.58 -15.88
C ARG A 114 5.96 8.08 -14.63
N ASN A 115 5.32 7.98 -13.47
CA ASN A 115 5.97 7.57 -12.24
C ASN A 115 6.05 6.04 -12.14
N GLN A 116 7.18 5.47 -12.53
CA GLN A 116 7.43 4.02 -12.50
C GLN A 116 7.35 3.42 -11.08
N TYR A 117 7.70 4.18 -10.05
CA TYR A 117 7.60 3.72 -8.66
C TYR A 117 6.14 3.60 -8.23
N TYR A 118 5.31 4.54 -8.62
CA TYR A 118 3.89 4.46 -8.36
C TYR A 118 3.24 3.28 -9.09
N PHE A 119 3.63 2.99 -10.32
CA PHE A 119 3.13 1.79 -11.01
C PHE A 119 3.57 0.47 -10.36
N LYS A 120 4.78 0.41 -9.79
CA LYS A 120 5.19 -0.74 -8.97
C LYS A 120 4.29 -0.91 -7.75
N ASN A 121 3.93 0.20 -7.09
CA ASN A 121 2.97 0.19 -5.98
C ASN A 121 1.61 -0.38 -6.41
N LEU A 122 1.05 0.09 -7.53
CA LEU A 122 -0.22 -0.41 -8.05
C LEU A 122 -0.17 -1.91 -8.38
N VAL A 123 0.92 -2.38 -8.96
CA VAL A 123 1.12 -3.81 -9.23
C VAL A 123 1.14 -4.61 -7.93
N ALA A 124 1.85 -4.15 -6.92
CA ALA A 124 1.92 -4.84 -5.63
C ALA A 124 0.54 -4.89 -4.95
N LEU A 125 -0.19 -3.77 -4.92
CA LEU A 125 -1.55 -3.73 -4.38
C LEU A 125 -2.49 -4.65 -5.16
N HIS A 126 -2.46 -4.60 -6.49
CA HIS A 126 -3.24 -5.48 -7.36
C HIS A 126 -2.95 -6.96 -7.07
N ASP A 127 -1.68 -7.34 -6.96
CA ASP A 127 -1.27 -8.70 -6.68
C ASP A 127 -1.72 -9.21 -5.30
N ILE A 128 -1.67 -8.36 -4.27
CA ILE A 128 -2.19 -8.66 -2.94
C ILE A 128 -3.69 -8.97 -3.03
N LEU A 129 -4.45 -8.15 -3.73
CA LEU A 129 -5.90 -8.33 -3.86
C LEU A 129 -6.26 -9.57 -4.70
N ILE A 130 -5.52 -9.86 -5.76
CA ILE A 130 -5.69 -11.10 -6.54
C ILE A 130 -5.40 -12.33 -5.67
N GLN A 131 -4.30 -12.32 -4.91
CA GLN A 131 -3.96 -13.40 -3.98
C GLN A 131 -5.02 -13.55 -2.85
N ALA A 132 -5.68 -12.46 -2.49
CA ALA A 132 -6.80 -12.46 -1.55
C ALA A 132 -8.09 -13.05 -2.15
N GLY A 133 -8.10 -13.43 -3.44
CA GLY A 133 -9.22 -14.11 -4.09
C GLY A 133 -10.18 -13.19 -4.85
N PHE A 134 -9.81 -11.93 -5.06
CA PHE A 134 -10.65 -10.97 -5.79
C PHE A 134 -10.30 -10.91 -7.27
N GLU A 135 -11.29 -10.65 -8.10
CA GLU A 135 -11.10 -10.21 -9.48
C GLU A 135 -10.86 -8.69 -9.46
N VAL A 136 -9.70 -8.26 -9.94
CA VAL A 136 -9.27 -6.87 -9.80
C VAL A 136 -8.92 -6.28 -11.15
N ARG A 137 -9.47 -5.10 -11.44
CA ARG A 137 -9.06 -4.28 -12.58
C ARG A 137 -8.61 -2.90 -12.11
N ILE A 138 -7.94 -2.16 -12.98
CA ILE A 138 -7.42 -0.83 -12.67
C ILE A 138 -8.06 0.15 -13.64
N GLY A 139 -8.90 1.02 -13.09
CA GLY A 139 -9.58 2.06 -13.86
C GLY A 139 -8.74 3.32 -13.97
N SER A 140 -8.91 4.07 -15.04
CA SER A 140 -8.27 5.37 -15.23
C SER A 140 -9.30 6.47 -15.43
N LEU A 141 -9.07 7.58 -14.75
CA LEU A 141 -9.83 8.82 -14.89
C LEU A 141 -9.30 9.72 -16.02
N LEU A 142 -8.20 9.34 -16.68
CA LEU A 142 -7.63 10.10 -17.79
C LEU A 142 -8.53 10.02 -19.01
N GLU A 143 -8.86 11.16 -19.59
CA GLU A 143 -9.74 11.24 -20.75
C GLU A 143 -9.07 10.72 -22.04
N ASP A 144 -7.75 10.81 -22.11
CA ASP A 144 -6.93 10.59 -23.31
C ASP A 144 -6.38 9.16 -23.48
N ILE A 145 -6.78 8.22 -22.63
CA ILE A 145 -6.21 6.85 -22.69
C ILE A 145 -6.83 5.92 -23.76
N GLY A 146 -7.86 6.35 -24.47
CA GLY A 146 -8.67 5.45 -25.30
C GLY A 146 -9.50 4.49 -24.43
N GLU A 147 -9.75 3.27 -24.90
CA GLU A 147 -10.45 2.25 -24.09
C GLU A 147 -9.52 1.61 -23.05
N GLU A 148 -8.26 1.43 -23.41
CA GLU A 148 -7.23 0.87 -22.52
C GLU A 148 -5.85 1.44 -22.82
N LYS A 149 -4.98 1.41 -21.82
CA LYS A 149 -3.57 1.78 -21.94
C LYS A 149 -2.68 0.76 -21.22
N LYS A 150 -1.74 0.20 -21.98
CA LYS A 150 -0.72 -0.71 -21.43
C LYS A 150 0.51 0.09 -20.99
N ILE A 151 0.94 -0.13 -19.77
CA ILE A 151 2.13 0.47 -19.19
C ILE A 151 3.14 -0.64 -18.92
N SER A 152 4.26 -0.61 -19.63
CA SER A 152 5.37 -1.54 -19.41
C SER A 152 6.24 -1.05 -18.25
N LEU A 153 6.48 -1.91 -17.28
CA LEU A 153 7.39 -1.66 -16.17
C LEU A 153 8.80 -2.17 -16.49
N ALA A 154 9.79 -1.58 -15.85
CA ALA A 154 11.19 -2.02 -15.97
C ALA A 154 11.40 -3.50 -15.55
N SER A 155 10.50 -4.06 -14.76
CA SER A 155 10.49 -5.47 -14.37
C SER A 155 10.02 -6.43 -15.50
N GLY A 156 9.63 -5.92 -16.67
CA GLY A 156 9.03 -6.67 -17.76
C GLY A 156 7.53 -6.96 -17.59
N ARG A 157 6.94 -6.58 -16.45
CA ARG A 157 5.48 -6.69 -16.25
C ARG A 157 4.74 -5.57 -16.99
N THR A 158 3.50 -5.85 -17.36
CA THR A 158 2.60 -4.88 -17.98
C THR A 158 1.43 -4.62 -17.05
N LEU A 159 1.16 -3.35 -16.78
CA LEU A 159 -0.04 -2.89 -16.11
C LEU A 159 -1.05 -2.45 -17.16
N LEU A 160 -2.29 -2.88 -17.02
CA LEU A 160 -3.39 -2.46 -17.86
C LEU A 160 -4.23 -1.42 -17.12
N LEU A 161 -4.35 -0.24 -17.68
CA LEU A 161 -5.30 0.79 -17.26
C LEU A 161 -6.47 0.79 -18.22
N GLU A 162 -7.69 0.72 -17.71
CA GLU A 162 -8.91 0.69 -18.48
C GLU A 162 -9.71 1.98 -18.26
N LYS A 163 -10.33 2.50 -19.31
CA LYS A 163 -11.14 3.72 -19.21
C LYS A 163 -12.38 3.47 -18.37
N ILE A 164 -12.55 4.27 -17.31
CA ILE A 164 -13.77 4.25 -16.51
C ILE A 164 -14.91 4.81 -17.31
N LYS A 165 -16.05 4.13 -17.28
CA LYS A 165 -17.34 4.55 -17.86
C LYS A 165 -18.40 4.54 -16.77
N ARG A 166 -19.39 5.40 -16.94
CA ARG A 166 -20.61 5.40 -16.11
C ARG A 166 -21.81 5.16 -17.01
N VAL A 167 -22.54 4.11 -16.70
CA VAL A 167 -23.76 3.72 -17.40
C VAL A 167 -24.84 3.44 -16.36
N ASP A 168 -25.98 4.09 -16.46
CA ASP A 168 -27.12 3.90 -15.54
C ASP A 168 -26.73 3.96 -14.05
N ASP A 169 -25.97 4.99 -13.68
CA ASP A 169 -25.43 5.21 -12.33
C ASP A 169 -24.42 4.15 -11.82
N GLN A 170 -23.99 3.24 -12.66
CA GLN A 170 -22.98 2.24 -12.36
C GLN A 170 -21.64 2.58 -13.00
N ILE A 171 -20.56 2.39 -12.26
CA ILE A 171 -19.19 2.47 -12.76
C ILE A 171 -18.81 1.14 -13.38
N SER A 172 -18.19 1.21 -14.56
CA SER A 172 -17.69 0.03 -15.28
C SER A 172 -16.37 0.33 -15.98
N VAL A 173 -15.63 -0.71 -16.31
CA VAL A 173 -14.52 -0.69 -17.27
C VAL A 173 -14.75 -1.85 -18.24
N ASN A 174 -14.81 -1.58 -19.54
CA ASN A 174 -15.18 -2.55 -20.55
C ASN A 174 -16.44 -3.36 -20.16
N ASP A 175 -16.31 -4.69 -20.02
CA ASP A 175 -17.36 -5.64 -19.61
C ASP A 175 -17.39 -5.92 -18.10
N PHE A 176 -16.60 -5.19 -17.31
CA PHE A 176 -16.42 -5.43 -15.87
C PHE A 176 -17.24 -4.44 -15.06
N LEU A 177 -18.15 -4.97 -14.25
CA LEU A 177 -18.92 -4.23 -13.25
C LEU A 177 -18.36 -4.53 -11.86
N PRO A 178 -17.63 -3.60 -11.24
CA PRO A 178 -17.11 -3.78 -9.88
C PRO A 178 -18.24 -3.67 -8.85
N CYS A 179 -18.11 -4.40 -7.74
CA CYS A 179 -18.93 -4.20 -6.56
C CYS A 179 -18.26 -3.26 -5.53
N LEU A 180 -16.97 -2.94 -5.74
CA LEU A 180 -16.24 -1.97 -4.93
C LEU A 180 -15.28 -1.15 -5.78
N LEU A 181 -15.29 0.16 -5.53
CA LEU A 181 -14.28 1.09 -6.02
C LEU A 181 -13.24 1.33 -4.92
N LEU A 182 -11.99 0.95 -5.18
CA LEU A 182 -10.89 1.16 -4.25
C LEU A 182 -10.08 2.38 -4.70
N LEU A 183 -10.26 3.50 -4.03
CA LEU A 183 -9.51 4.71 -4.34
C LEU A 183 -8.06 4.59 -3.87
N ASN A 184 -7.11 4.66 -4.79
CA ASN A 184 -5.70 4.94 -4.50
C ASN A 184 -5.33 6.31 -5.09
N ASN A 185 -6.19 7.29 -4.79
CA ASN A 185 -6.17 8.66 -5.32
C ASN A 185 -6.83 9.57 -4.28
N ASP A 186 -6.13 10.60 -3.86
CA ASP A 186 -6.61 11.57 -2.86
C ASP A 186 -7.67 12.52 -3.42
N LEU A 187 -7.89 12.50 -4.73
CA LEU A 187 -8.81 13.39 -5.44
C LEU A 187 -8.59 14.88 -5.10
N ALA A 188 -7.32 15.28 -4.91
CA ALA A 188 -6.95 16.63 -4.49
C ALA A 188 -7.51 17.74 -5.40
N SER A 189 -7.80 17.43 -6.66
CA SER A 189 -8.45 18.33 -7.62
C SER A 189 -9.99 18.34 -7.51
N GLY A 190 -10.55 17.66 -6.52
CA GLY A 190 -11.97 17.45 -6.34
C GLY A 190 -12.47 16.11 -6.91
N VAL A 191 -13.67 15.71 -6.49
CA VAL A 191 -14.28 14.46 -6.97
C VAL A 191 -14.72 14.64 -8.43
N PRO A 192 -14.16 13.83 -9.36
CA PRO A 192 -14.58 13.85 -10.77
C PRO A 192 -16.07 13.58 -10.91
N GLU A 193 -16.71 14.21 -11.91
CA GLU A 193 -18.16 14.06 -12.16
C GLU A 193 -18.59 12.60 -12.29
N ILE A 194 -17.74 11.80 -12.97
CA ILE A 194 -18.00 10.38 -13.20
C ILE A 194 -18.10 9.56 -11.89
N LEU A 195 -17.48 10.01 -10.80
CA LEU A 195 -17.49 9.34 -9.49
C LEU A 195 -18.51 9.92 -8.50
N LYS A 196 -19.21 10.99 -8.85
CA LYS A 196 -20.20 11.60 -7.94
C LYS A 196 -21.35 10.65 -7.67
N GLY A 197 -21.66 10.47 -6.39
CA GLY A 197 -22.77 9.61 -5.96
C GLY A 197 -22.50 8.10 -6.00
N CYS A 198 -21.22 7.71 -6.13
CA CYS A 198 -20.81 6.30 -6.00
C CYS A 198 -20.59 5.94 -4.53
#